data_aeba308550adf0e159457a723c3d36d9
#
_entry.id   aeba308550adf0e159457a723c3d36d9
#
_cell.length_a   1.000
_cell.length_b   1.000
_cell.length_c   1.000
_cell.angle_alpha   90.00
_cell.angle_beta   90.00
_cell.angle_gamma   90.00
#
_symmetry.space_group_name_H-M   'P 1'
#
loop_
_entity.id
_entity.type
_entity.pdbx_description
1 polymer ?
#
loop_
_entity_poly.entity_id
_entity_poly.type
_entity_poly.pdbx_seq_one_letter_code
_entity_poly.pdbx_strand_id
1 'polypeptide(L)'
;MSELKNILFLNPNIPAFSENIVKSFIVPTRKMQAFEINKFFGDRNPEAYVKKLHELIEEQKIEPIVIVSQLFNYAVQLLHIATMLEQNMRGEDIAKALHVNEYIFLKLNNEPRKAMNWGKPLLCRLIKRLAELDYEFKSDKYPTKTTQELALAALVIPPR
;
A
#
# COMPACT_ATOMS: atom_id res chain seq x y z
N MET A 1 23.99 0.16 4.47
CA MET A 1 25.26 -0.59 4.68
C MET A 1 25.52 -0.98 6.15
N SER A 2 24.79 -0.45 7.15
CA SER A 2 24.96 -0.77 8.56
C SER A 2 24.37 -2.12 8.99
N GLU A 3 23.24 -2.55 8.42
CA GLU A 3 22.51 -3.76 8.84
C GLU A 3 23.24 -5.06 8.48
N LEU A 4 23.84 -5.12 7.28
CA LEU A 4 24.67 -6.27 6.88
C LEU A 4 25.93 -6.43 7.76
N LYS A 5 26.53 -5.31 8.19
CA LYS A 5 27.66 -5.34 9.14
C LYS A 5 27.23 -5.85 10.52
N ASN A 6 26.04 -5.48 10.99
CA ASN A 6 25.51 -5.93 12.28
C ASN A 6 25.19 -7.44 12.26
N ILE A 7 24.68 -7.96 11.15
CA ILE A 7 24.42 -9.41 10.97
C ILE A 7 25.73 -10.21 11.04
N LEU A 8 26.78 -9.74 10.38
CA LEU A 8 28.11 -10.36 10.39
C LEU A 8 28.78 -10.28 11.76
N PHE A 9 28.58 -9.20 12.51
CA PHE A 9 29.18 -8.99 13.83
C PHE A 9 28.56 -9.86 14.93
N LEU A 10 27.23 -10.09 14.85
CA LEU A 10 26.48 -10.89 15.83
C LEU A 10 26.61 -12.40 15.63
N ASN A 11 26.99 -12.86 14.45
CA ASN A 11 27.08 -14.29 14.11
C ASN A 11 28.30 -14.60 13.23
N PRO A 12 29.52 -14.62 13.76
CA PRO A 12 30.73 -14.84 12.96
C PRO A 12 30.88 -16.25 12.35
N ASN A 13 30.03 -17.20 12.74
CA ASN A 13 30.11 -18.61 12.31
C ASN A 13 28.99 -19.06 11.37
N ILE A 14 28.29 -18.16 10.68
CA ILE A 14 27.25 -18.55 9.71
C ILE A 14 27.91 -18.90 8.37
N PRO A 15 27.93 -20.17 7.95
CA PRO A 15 28.61 -20.59 6.73
C PRO A 15 27.90 -20.19 5.43
N ALA A 16 26.61 -19.79 5.49
CA ALA A 16 25.84 -19.24 4.38
C ALA A 16 24.66 -18.41 4.88
N PHE A 17 24.42 -17.25 4.27
CA PHE A 17 23.19 -16.48 4.50
C PHE A 17 22.02 -17.19 3.87
N SER A 18 21.16 -17.84 4.68
CA SER A 18 19.87 -18.29 4.18
C SER A 18 18.88 -17.11 4.13
N GLU A 19 17.96 -17.14 3.18
CA GLU A 19 16.91 -16.13 3.02
C GLU A 19 16.11 -15.91 4.32
N ASN A 20 15.92 -16.95 5.11
CA ASN A 20 15.22 -16.91 6.40
C ASN A 20 16.00 -16.15 7.46
N ILE A 21 17.32 -16.29 7.49
CA ILE A 21 18.21 -15.55 8.42
C ILE A 21 18.16 -14.06 8.06
N VAL A 22 18.30 -13.71 6.79
CA VAL A 22 18.23 -12.32 6.34
C VAL A 22 16.86 -11.71 6.67
N LYS A 23 15.76 -12.42 6.44
CA LYS A 23 14.39 -11.96 6.78
C LYS A 23 14.18 -11.73 8.27
N SER A 24 14.82 -12.52 9.16
CA SER A 24 14.69 -12.34 10.61
C SER A 24 15.41 -11.10 11.16
N PHE A 25 16.40 -10.59 10.43
CA PHE A 25 17.15 -9.39 10.82
C PHE A 25 16.69 -8.11 10.12
N ILE A 26 15.95 -8.22 9.02
CA ILE A 26 15.37 -7.07 8.34
C ILE A 26 14.05 -6.71 9.04
N VAL A 27 14.09 -5.74 9.92
CA VAL A 27 12.87 -5.13 10.44
C VAL A 27 12.26 -4.27 9.31
N PRO A 28 11.05 -4.59 8.83
CA PRO A 28 10.40 -3.78 7.80
C PRO A 28 10.30 -2.33 8.28
N THR A 29 10.69 -1.40 7.43
CA THR A 29 10.46 0.02 7.75
C THR A 29 8.97 0.29 7.87
N ARG A 30 8.56 1.28 8.68
CA ARG A 30 7.16 1.70 8.81
C ARG A 30 6.48 1.92 7.45
N LYS A 31 7.23 2.43 6.48
CA LYS A 31 6.76 2.65 5.11
C LYS A 31 6.49 1.33 4.38
N MET A 32 7.33 0.32 4.56
CA MET A 32 7.12 -1.02 3.98
C MET A 32 5.92 -1.73 4.61
N GLN A 33 5.72 -1.60 5.91
CA GLN A 33 4.56 -2.15 6.61
C GLN A 33 3.27 -1.51 6.11
N ALA A 34 3.23 -0.19 5.97
CA ALA A 34 2.07 0.52 5.42
C ALA A 34 1.73 0.09 3.98
N PHE A 35 2.71 -0.40 3.21
CA PHE A 35 2.51 -0.85 1.83
C PHE A 35 1.61 -2.10 1.73
N GLU A 36 1.55 -2.93 2.76
CA GLU A 36 0.75 -4.15 2.76
C GLU A 36 -0.76 -3.88 2.60
N ILE A 37 -1.23 -2.71 3.04
CA ILE A 37 -2.65 -2.34 2.93
C ILE A 37 -3.12 -2.23 1.49
N ASN A 38 -2.22 -1.91 0.53
CA ASN A 38 -2.54 -1.74 -0.88
C ASN A 38 -3.21 -2.98 -1.48
N LYS A 39 -2.79 -4.18 -1.04
CA LYS A 39 -3.37 -5.44 -1.52
C LYS A 39 -4.86 -5.49 -1.23
N PHE A 40 -5.24 -5.31 0.02
CA PHE A 40 -6.63 -5.42 0.47
C PHE A 40 -7.50 -4.28 -0.06
N PHE A 41 -6.92 -3.09 -0.13
CA PHE A 41 -7.54 -1.92 -0.73
C PHE A 41 -7.80 -2.11 -2.22
N GLY A 42 -6.79 -2.53 -2.98
CA GLY A 42 -6.88 -2.79 -4.42
C GLY A 42 -7.90 -3.87 -4.76
N ASP A 43 -8.00 -4.92 -3.95
CA ASP A 43 -8.95 -6.01 -4.11
C ASP A 43 -10.40 -5.63 -3.74
N ARG A 44 -10.61 -4.41 -3.18
CA ARG A 44 -11.91 -3.93 -2.68
C ARG A 44 -12.55 -4.91 -1.71
N ASN A 45 -11.75 -5.47 -0.82
CA ASN A 45 -12.22 -6.35 0.25
C ASN A 45 -12.33 -5.55 1.56
N PRO A 46 -13.55 -5.06 1.94
CA PRO A 46 -13.72 -4.18 3.09
C PRO A 46 -13.29 -4.83 4.40
N GLU A 47 -13.64 -6.09 4.61
CA GLU A 47 -13.36 -6.80 5.86
C GLU A 47 -11.84 -6.95 6.07
N ALA A 48 -11.14 -7.49 5.07
CA ALA A 48 -9.69 -7.66 5.15
C ALA A 48 -8.95 -6.32 5.22
N TYR A 49 -9.46 -5.29 4.53
CA TYR A 49 -8.90 -3.94 4.59
C TYR A 49 -9.03 -3.34 6.00
N VAL A 50 -10.21 -3.36 6.60
CA VAL A 50 -10.45 -2.80 7.95
C VAL A 50 -9.61 -3.53 8.99
N LYS A 51 -9.55 -4.87 8.92
CA LYS A 51 -8.70 -5.67 9.80
C LYS A 51 -7.22 -5.27 9.67
N LYS A 52 -6.71 -5.14 8.44
CA LYS A 52 -5.31 -4.73 8.21
C LYS A 52 -5.05 -3.29 8.64
N LEU A 53 -6.00 -2.41 8.44
CA LEU A 53 -5.93 -1.02 8.88
C LEU A 53 -5.76 -0.95 10.41
N HIS A 54 -6.60 -1.68 11.14
CA HIS A 54 -6.53 -1.77 12.60
C HIS A 54 -5.18 -2.32 13.08
N GLU A 55 -4.69 -3.41 12.50
CA GLU A 55 -3.37 -3.98 12.78
C GLU A 55 -2.25 -2.94 12.59
N LEU A 56 -2.26 -2.22 11.47
CA LEU A 56 -1.24 -1.21 11.18
C LEU A 56 -1.24 -0.07 12.21
N ILE A 57 -2.42 0.42 12.61
CA ILE A 57 -2.54 1.55 13.52
C ILE A 57 -2.28 1.12 14.97
N GLU A 58 -2.95 0.05 15.43
CA GLU A 58 -2.93 -0.34 16.85
C GLU A 58 -1.77 -1.24 17.23
N GLU A 59 -1.39 -2.19 16.39
CA GLU A 59 -0.31 -3.13 16.70
C GLU A 59 1.05 -2.61 16.22
N GLN A 60 1.13 -2.17 14.96
CA GLN A 60 2.38 -1.70 14.37
C GLN A 60 2.66 -0.22 14.61
N LYS A 61 1.71 0.51 15.23
CA LYS A 61 1.82 1.95 15.59
C LYS A 61 2.18 2.84 14.39
N ILE A 62 1.62 2.50 13.23
CA ILE A 62 1.73 3.33 12.03
C ILE A 62 0.78 4.52 12.16
N GLU A 63 1.30 5.73 11.94
CA GLU A 63 0.47 6.93 11.97
C GLU A 63 -0.52 6.95 10.79
N PRO A 64 -1.82 7.23 11.01
CA PRO A 64 -2.85 7.24 9.96
C PRO A 64 -2.49 8.11 8.75
N ILE A 65 -1.77 9.21 8.94
CA ILE A 65 -1.32 10.09 7.86
C ILE A 65 -0.35 9.39 6.89
N VAL A 66 0.45 8.45 7.39
CA VAL A 66 1.35 7.63 6.55
C VAL A 66 0.52 6.69 5.67
N ILE A 67 -0.57 6.14 6.22
CA ILE A 67 -1.50 5.27 5.48
C ILE A 67 -2.23 6.07 4.41
N VAL A 68 -2.70 7.29 4.71
CA VAL A 68 -3.31 8.19 3.71
C VAL A 68 -2.37 8.41 2.53
N SER A 69 -1.12 8.79 2.82
CA SER A 69 -0.11 9.03 1.79
C SER A 69 0.18 7.78 0.94
N GLN A 70 0.22 6.61 1.58
CA GLN A 70 0.42 5.33 0.90
C GLN A 70 -0.75 4.99 -0.02
N LEU A 71 -1.98 5.13 0.44
CA LEU A 71 -3.19 4.87 -0.34
C LEU A 71 -3.35 5.86 -1.48
N PHE A 72 -2.99 7.14 -1.27
CA PHE A 72 -2.99 8.17 -2.31
C PHE A 72 -2.07 7.79 -3.47
N ASN A 73 -0.81 7.46 -3.16
CA ASN A 73 0.16 7.05 -4.18
C ASN A 73 -0.31 5.80 -4.94
N TYR A 74 -0.88 4.84 -4.23
CA TYR A 74 -1.40 3.64 -4.84
C TYR A 74 -2.63 3.90 -5.73
N ALA A 75 -3.56 4.75 -5.31
CA ALA A 75 -4.72 5.14 -6.11
C ALA A 75 -4.29 5.89 -7.40
N VAL A 76 -3.28 6.76 -7.33
CA VAL A 76 -2.69 7.41 -8.50
C VAL A 76 -2.05 6.39 -9.44
N GLN A 77 -1.32 5.40 -8.91
CA GLN A 77 -0.77 4.32 -9.72
C GLN A 77 -1.87 3.52 -10.44
N LEU A 78 -2.95 3.14 -9.74
CA LEU A 78 -4.08 2.45 -10.36
C LEU A 78 -4.75 3.29 -11.45
N LEU A 79 -4.85 4.62 -11.25
CA LEU A 79 -5.40 5.53 -12.26
C LEU A 79 -4.51 5.57 -13.52
N HIS A 80 -3.18 5.61 -13.36
CA HIS A 80 -2.26 5.52 -14.50
C HIS A 80 -2.43 4.20 -15.25
N ILE A 81 -2.50 3.08 -14.54
CA ILE A 81 -2.73 1.75 -15.15
C ILE A 81 -4.06 1.73 -15.90
N ALA A 82 -5.16 2.21 -15.29
CA ALA A 82 -6.46 2.27 -15.94
C ALA A 82 -6.44 3.11 -17.22
N THR A 83 -5.69 4.22 -17.22
CA THR A 83 -5.54 5.08 -18.40
C THR A 83 -4.77 4.39 -19.53
N MET A 84 -3.69 3.68 -19.21
CA MET A 84 -2.90 2.93 -20.19
C MET A 84 -3.69 1.75 -20.77
N LEU A 85 -4.51 1.08 -19.95
CA LEU A 85 -5.41 0.01 -20.41
C LEU A 85 -6.46 0.52 -21.39
N GLU A 86 -7.03 1.71 -21.18
CA GLU A 86 -7.96 2.34 -22.13
C GLU A 86 -7.29 2.71 -23.47
N GLN A 87 -5.97 2.93 -23.45
CA GLN A 87 -5.17 3.14 -24.66
C GLN A 87 -4.79 1.80 -25.35
N ASN A 88 -5.40 0.69 -24.93
CA ASN A 88 -5.12 -0.66 -25.40
C ASN A 88 -3.67 -1.15 -25.20
N MET A 89 -2.95 -0.58 -24.21
CA MET A 89 -1.64 -1.08 -23.85
C MET A 89 -1.76 -2.45 -23.17
N ARG A 90 -0.84 -3.35 -23.50
CA ARG A 90 -0.74 -4.66 -22.85
C ARG A 90 -0.19 -4.51 -21.44
N GLY A 91 -0.58 -5.41 -20.54
CA GLY A 91 -0.08 -5.41 -19.16
C GLY A 91 1.45 -5.46 -19.06
N GLU A 92 2.11 -6.20 -19.96
CA GLU A 92 3.56 -6.27 -20.05
C GLU A 92 4.20 -4.91 -20.39
N ASP A 93 3.61 -4.18 -21.35
CA ASP A 93 4.09 -2.86 -21.76
C ASP A 93 3.85 -1.81 -20.65
N ILE A 94 2.73 -1.95 -19.93
CA ILE A 94 2.44 -1.11 -18.75
C ILE A 94 3.48 -1.37 -17.65
N ALA A 95 3.82 -2.63 -17.36
CA ALA A 95 4.84 -2.97 -16.38
C ALA A 95 6.20 -2.37 -16.73
N LYS A 96 6.59 -2.41 -18.01
CA LYS A 96 7.81 -1.79 -18.52
C LYS A 96 7.77 -0.26 -18.38
N ALA A 97 6.66 0.37 -18.77
CA ALA A 97 6.49 1.82 -18.67
C ALA A 97 6.55 2.33 -17.22
N LEU A 98 6.06 1.53 -16.27
CA LEU A 98 6.11 1.82 -14.84
C LEU A 98 7.42 1.38 -14.17
N HIS A 99 8.35 0.77 -14.89
CA HIS A 99 9.61 0.21 -14.37
C HIS A 99 9.43 -0.76 -13.21
N VAL A 100 8.37 -1.57 -13.25
CA VAL A 100 8.06 -2.57 -12.21
C VAL A 100 8.32 -3.99 -12.71
N ASN A 101 8.53 -4.91 -11.75
CA ASN A 101 8.69 -6.31 -12.10
C ASN A 101 7.39 -6.89 -12.66
N GLU A 102 7.44 -7.35 -13.91
CA GLU A 102 6.29 -7.84 -14.66
C GLU A 102 5.58 -9.00 -13.95
N TYR A 103 6.32 -9.97 -13.42
CA TYR A 103 5.74 -11.11 -12.70
C TYR A 103 4.97 -10.67 -11.46
N ILE A 104 5.55 -9.77 -10.67
CA ILE A 104 4.88 -9.23 -9.46
C ILE A 104 3.64 -8.44 -9.88
N PHE A 105 3.76 -7.60 -10.88
CA PHE A 105 2.70 -6.72 -11.37
C PHE A 105 1.50 -7.51 -11.93
N LEU A 106 1.75 -8.49 -12.81
CA LEU A 106 0.70 -9.25 -13.51
C LEU A 106 0.20 -10.45 -12.72
N LYS A 107 1.11 -11.24 -12.14
CA LYS A 107 0.78 -12.55 -11.56
C LYS A 107 0.50 -12.49 -10.05
N LEU A 108 1.36 -11.83 -9.29
CA LEU A 108 1.19 -11.77 -7.83
C LEU A 108 0.15 -10.73 -7.40
N ASN A 109 0.25 -9.51 -7.91
CA ASN A 109 -0.62 -8.41 -7.51
C ASN A 109 -1.84 -8.22 -8.40
N ASN A 110 -1.78 -8.67 -9.66
CA ASN A 110 -2.84 -8.51 -10.66
C ASN A 110 -3.34 -7.05 -10.76
N GLU A 111 -2.38 -6.11 -10.82
CA GLU A 111 -2.65 -4.65 -10.79
C GLU A 111 -3.56 -4.18 -11.93
N PRO A 112 -3.45 -4.69 -13.17
CA PRO A 112 -4.37 -4.31 -14.24
C PRO A 112 -5.83 -4.63 -13.91
N ARG A 113 -6.12 -5.79 -13.32
CA ARG A 113 -7.48 -6.17 -12.90
C ARG A 113 -8.00 -5.27 -11.79
N LYS A 114 -7.15 -4.93 -10.81
CA LYS A 114 -7.51 -4.00 -9.74
C LYS A 114 -7.87 -2.63 -10.30
N ALA A 115 -7.06 -2.10 -11.21
CA ALA A 115 -7.32 -0.83 -11.87
C ALA A 115 -8.64 -0.82 -12.64
N MET A 116 -8.96 -1.91 -13.35
CA MET A 116 -10.25 -2.09 -14.04
C MET A 116 -11.43 -2.17 -13.07
N ASN A 117 -11.29 -2.91 -11.97
CA ASN A 117 -12.35 -3.08 -10.97
C ASN A 117 -12.70 -1.76 -10.26
N TRP A 118 -11.71 -0.90 -10.05
CA TRP A 118 -11.93 0.44 -9.52
C TRP A 118 -12.55 1.37 -10.56
N GLY A 119 -12.02 1.37 -11.77
CA GLY A 119 -12.40 2.28 -12.85
C GLY A 119 -12.02 3.74 -12.59
N LYS A 120 -11.74 4.49 -13.66
CA LYS A 120 -11.25 5.87 -13.56
C LYS A 120 -12.15 6.82 -12.76
N PRO A 121 -13.49 6.84 -12.95
CA PRO A 121 -14.33 7.79 -12.23
C PRO A 121 -14.27 7.60 -10.71
N LEU A 122 -14.19 6.33 -10.26
CA LEU A 122 -14.11 6.02 -8.83
C LEU A 122 -12.73 6.36 -8.28
N LEU A 123 -11.66 6.05 -9.03
CA LEU A 123 -10.28 6.39 -8.65
C LEU A 123 -10.09 7.91 -8.53
N CYS A 124 -10.64 8.70 -9.45
CA CYS A 124 -10.58 10.17 -9.35
C CYS A 124 -11.27 10.69 -8.08
N ARG A 125 -12.46 10.17 -7.75
CA ARG A 125 -13.16 10.53 -6.50
C ARG A 125 -12.38 10.12 -5.26
N LEU A 126 -11.79 8.95 -5.29
CA LEU A 126 -10.97 8.42 -4.21
C LEU A 126 -9.72 9.26 -3.97
N ILE A 127 -8.98 9.61 -5.04
CA ILE A 127 -7.80 10.47 -4.96
C ILE A 127 -8.16 11.82 -4.35
N LYS A 128 -9.28 12.43 -4.79
CA LYS A 128 -9.79 13.66 -4.20
C LYS A 128 -10.07 13.49 -2.71
N ARG A 129 -10.78 12.42 -2.32
CA ARG A 129 -11.10 12.16 -0.91
C ARG A 129 -9.86 11.91 -0.06
N LEU A 130 -8.86 11.21 -0.57
CA LEU A 130 -7.58 10.99 0.12
C LEU A 130 -6.80 12.31 0.31
N ALA A 131 -6.82 13.19 -0.68
CA ALA A 131 -6.22 14.53 -0.53
C ALA A 131 -6.97 15.37 0.52
N GLU A 132 -8.29 15.29 0.58
CA GLU A 132 -9.10 15.94 1.63
C GLU A 132 -8.76 15.37 3.02
N LEU A 133 -8.63 14.04 3.16
CA LEU A 133 -8.25 13.40 4.41
C LEU A 133 -6.85 13.80 4.87
N ASP A 134 -5.88 13.94 3.96
CA ASP A 134 -4.54 14.43 4.29
C ASP A 134 -4.60 15.82 4.93
N TYR A 135 -5.38 16.73 4.35
CA TYR A 135 -5.61 18.05 4.91
C TYR A 135 -6.38 18.00 6.24
N GLU A 136 -7.47 17.23 6.30
CA GLU A 136 -8.32 17.10 7.48
C GLU A 136 -7.56 16.51 8.68
N PHE A 137 -6.64 15.56 8.47
CA PHE A 137 -5.81 15.00 9.53
C PHE A 137 -4.76 15.99 10.05
N LYS A 138 -4.27 16.88 9.18
CA LYS A 138 -3.33 17.94 9.55
C LYS A 138 -3.99 19.14 10.23
N SER A 139 -5.30 19.32 10.04
CA SER A 139 -6.09 20.42 10.59
C SER A 139 -6.89 20.08 11.85
N ASP A 140 -6.55 18.98 12.52
CA ASP A 140 -7.22 18.48 13.73
C ASP A 140 -8.74 18.24 13.61
N LYS A 141 -9.25 18.09 12.40
CA LYS A 141 -10.66 17.73 12.20
C LYS A 141 -10.99 16.34 12.76
N TYR A 142 -9.99 15.46 12.78
CA TYR A 142 -10.05 14.14 13.39
C TYR A 142 -9.02 14.07 14.52
N PRO A 143 -9.38 14.45 15.76
CA PRO A 143 -8.42 14.68 16.84
C PRO A 143 -7.85 13.38 17.45
N THR A 144 -8.46 12.23 17.16
CA THR A 144 -8.01 10.95 17.72
C THR A 144 -7.67 9.95 16.62
N LYS A 145 -6.75 9.02 16.92
CA LYS A 145 -6.42 7.92 16.00
C LYS A 145 -7.64 7.09 15.62
N THR A 146 -8.55 6.86 16.56
CA THR A 146 -9.80 6.13 16.32
C THR A 146 -10.69 6.83 15.30
N THR A 147 -10.84 8.17 15.38
CA THR A 147 -11.64 8.92 14.40
C THR A 147 -10.95 8.95 13.01
N GLN A 148 -9.63 8.99 12.98
CA GLN A 148 -8.86 8.90 11.75
C GLN A 148 -8.96 7.49 11.12
N GLU A 149 -8.91 6.43 11.93
CA GLU A 149 -9.11 5.06 11.48
C GLU A 149 -10.50 4.86 10.88
N LEU A 150 -11.55 5.36 11.53
CA LEU A 150 -12.92 5.31 11.01
C LEU A 150 -13.06 6.04 9.67
N ALA A 151 -12.42 7.19 9.52
CA ALA A 151 -12.41 7.94 8.26
C ALA A 151 -11.72 7.17 7.13
N LEU A 152 -10.62 6.46 7.44
CA LEU A 152 -9.93 5.58 6.49
C LEU A 152 -10.76 4.32 6.16
N ALA A 153 -11.39 3.71 7.15
CA ALA A 153 -12.24 2.55 6.95
C ALA A 153 -13.41 2.85 5.98
N ALA A 154 -13.96 4.06 6.04
CA ALA A 154 -15.05 4.48 5.18
C ALA A 154 -14.70 4.55 3.68
N LEU A 155 -13.39 4.57 3.31
CA LEU A 155 -12.96 4.64 1.90
C LEU A 155 -13.38 3.42 1.06
N VAL A 156 -13.50 2.25 1.67
CA VAL A 156 -13.81 0.99 0.97
C VAL A 156 -15.23 0.50 1.21
N ILE A 157 -15.95 1.13 2.13
CA ILE A 157 -17.36 0.82 2.40
C ILE A 157 -18.20 1.58 1.36
N PRO A 158 -18.97 0.89 0.49
CA PRO A 158 -19.82 1.59 -0.46
C PRO A 158 -20.86 2.43 0.31
N PRO A 159 -21.14 3.66 -0.12
CA PRO A 159 -22.27 4.41 0.45
C PRO A 159 -23.56 3.61 0.24
N ARG A 160 -24.31 3.47 1.32
CA ARG A 160 -25.68 2.86 1.28
C ARG A 160 -26.62 3.75 0.49
#